data_1fd1fd01bb497f35d1427b6278b07d3f
#
_entry.id   1fd1fd01bb497f35d1427b6278b07d3f
#
_cell.length_a   1.000
_cell.length_b   1.000
_cell.length_c   1.000
_cell.angle_alpha   90.00
_cell.angle_beta   90.00
_cell.angle_gamma   90.00
#
_symmetry.space_group_name_H-M   'P 1'
#
loop_
_entity.id
_entity.type
_entity.pdbx_description
1 polymer ?
#
loop_
_entity_poly.entity_id
_entity_poly.type
_entity_poly.pdbx_seq_one_letter_code
_entity_poly.pdbx_strand_id
1 'polypeptide(L)'
;MSVTARTRRLPPGRDILLHLAPAWTLSGQRYRFHPTLYGLLYAGMIAALLVGSINHNNNLGYLLTFLLGSMLLVAVRSGWRNLREITVTGGRARPVFAGREARFDLHLQAEGDRYGLLLALDPDRPVTTDLRANGGTSVELALPAARRGVLQARTLHLWTSFPLGLCTVRTTLPVELVCLVDRKSVV
;
A
#
# COMPACT_ATOMS: atom_id res chain seq x y z
N MET A 1 -0.37 16.68 2.97
CA MET A 1 -1.71 16.58 3.57
C MET A 1 -2.26 15.21 3.23
N SER A 2 -2.31 14.31 4.20
CA SER A 2 -2.80 12.92 4.00
C SER A 2 -4.33 12.95 3.91
N VAL A 3 -4.87 12.55 2.77
CA VAL A 3 -6.32 12.35 2.62
C VAL A 3 -6.67 11.02 3.27
N THR A 4 -7.30 11.08 4.43
CA THR A 4 -7.80 9.90 5.15
C THR A 4 -9.00 9.33 4.40
N ALA A 5 -8.86 8.13 3.83
CA ALA A 5 -9.95 7.45 3.17
C ALA A 5 -11.06 7.07 4.16
N ARG A 6 -12.30 7.37 3.79
CA ARG A 6 -13.48 6.96 4.52
C ARG A 6 -13.73 5.46 4.27
N THR A 7 -13.23 4.62 5.16
CA THR A 7 -13.50 3.17 5.12
C THR A 7 -14.97 2.90 5.41
N ARG A 8 -15.72 2.48 4.41
CA ARG A 8 -17.12 2.09 4.54
C ARG A 8 -17.19 0.57 4.72
N ARG A 9 -17.63 0.11 5.86
CA ARG A 9 -17.93 -1.32 6.09
C ARG A 9 -19.14 -1.71 5.23
N LEU A 10 -19.02 -2.80 4.48
CA LEU A 10 -20.12 -3.36 3.70
C LEU A 10 -21.02 -4.24 4.60
N PRO A 11 -22.35 -4.23 4.38
CA PRO A 11 -23.23 -5.17 5.01
C PRO A 11 -23.01 -6.59 4.45
N PRO A 12 -23.15 -7.65 5.26
CA PRO A 12 -23.04 -9.02 4.80
C PRO A 12 -24.19 -9.30 3.80
N GLY A 13 -23.86 -9.74 2.60
CA GLY A 13 -24.85 -10.11 1.56
C GLY A 13 -24.50 -9.68 0.13
N ARG A 14 -23.38 -8.97 -0.08
CA ARG A 14 -22.95 -8.54 -1.42
C ARG A 14 -21.85 -9.39 -2.05
N ASP A 15 -21.45 -10.47 -1.39
CA ASP A 15 -20.32 -11.32 -1.79
C ASP A 15 -20.54 -12.09 -3.09
N ILE A 16 -21.80 -12.27 -3.52
CA ILE A 16 -22.15 -13.06 -4.71
C ILE A 16 -21.81 -12.33 -6.01
N LEU A 17 -21.81 -10.99 -6.03
CA LEU A 17 -21.48 -10.20 -7.22
C LEU A 17 -19.97 -9.92 -7.39
N LEU A 18 -19.19 -10.15 -6.34
CA LEU A 18 -17.73 -9.98 -6.34
C LEU A 18 -17.00 -11.08 -7.09
N HIS A 19 -17.59 -12.25 -7.27
CA HIS A 19 -16.99 -13.38 -7.99
C HIS A 19 -16.88 -13.18 -9.51
N LEU A 20 -17.55 -12.18 -10.07
CA LEU A 20 -17.52 -11.84 -11.50
C LEU A 20 -16.55 -10.68 -11.83
N ALA A 21 -15.94 -10.05 -10.82
CA ALA A 21 -14.96 -8.99 -11.03
C ALA A 21 -13.57 -9.60 -11.21
N PRO A 22 -12.72 -9.04 -12.11
CA PRO A 22 -11.35 -9.51 -12.25
C PRO A 22 -10.62 -9.37 -10.90
N ALA A 23 -10.04 -10.47 -10.44
CA ALA A 23 -9.27 -10.51 -9.22
C ALA A 23 -7.78 -10.50 -9.56
N TRP A 24 -7.04 -9.58 -8.98
CA TRP A 24 -5.59 -9.49 -9.13
C TRP A 24 -4.93 -9.82 -7.79
N THR A 25 -4.10 -10.87 -7.77
CA THR A 25 -3.39 -11.29 -6.56
C THR A 25 -1.94 -10.84 -6.62
N LEU A 26 -1.42 -10.29 -5.54
CA LEU A 26 -0.02 -9.89 -5.35
C LEU A 26 0.91 -11.11 -5.14
N SER A 27 0.60 -12.26 -5.76
CA SER A 27 1.45 -13.45 -5.71
C SER A 27 2.51 -13.37 -6.82
N GLY A 28 3.79 -13.50 -6.46
CA GLY A 28 4.89 -13.51 -7.43
C GLY A 28 5.37 -12.15 -7.96
N GLN A 29 4.85 -11.05 -7.43
CA GLN A 29 5.28 -9.71 -7.83
C GLN A 29 6.68 -9.35 -7.29
N ARG A 30 7.38 -8.45 -8.02
CA ARG A 30 8.68 -7.94 -7.59
C ARG A 30 8.49 -6.88 -6.50
N TYR A 31 9.04 -7.15 -5.33
CA TYR A 31 9.09 -6.19 -4.23
C TYR A 31 10.39 -5.39 -4.31
N ARG A 32 10.28 -4.08 -4.23
CA ARG A 32 11.43 -3.17 -4.15
C ARG A 32 11.53 -2.64 -2.74
N PHE A 33 12.69 -2.87 -2.12
CA PHE A 33 13.02 -2.36 -0.80
C PHE A 33 13.81 -1.06 -0.96
N HIS A 34 13.33 -0.01 -0.32
CA HIS A 34 14.01 1.27 -0.25
C HIS A 34 14.25 1.60 1.22
N PRO A 35 15.52 1.68 1.68
CA PRO A 35 15.80 2.19 3.01
C PRO A 35 15.34 3.65 3.07
N THR A 36 14.70 4.02 4.17
CA THR A 36 14.37 5.42 4.43
C THR A 36 15.57 6.12 5.07
N LEU A 37 15.56 7.45 5.11
CA LEU A 37 16.57 8.20 5.83
C LEU A 37 16.62 7.79 7.31
N TYR A 38 15.45 7.57 7.92
CA TYR A 38 15.36 7.09 9.30
C TYR A 38 15.96 5.69 9.48
N GLY A 39 15.76 4.81 8.51
CA GLY A 39 16.37 3.46 8.51
C GLY A 39 17.88 3.51 8.39
N LEU A 40 18.41 4.42 7.55
CA LEU A 40 19.84 4.62 7.41
C LEU A 40 20.47 5.20 8.69
N LEU A 41 19.84 6.20 9.30
CA LEU A 41 20.29 6.78 10.58
C LEU A 41 20.24 5.73 11.70
N TYR A 42 19.18 4.91 11.74
CA TYR A 42 19.06 3.83 12.71
C TYR A 42 20.16 2.77 12.54
N ALA A 43 20.45 2.36 11.31
CA ALA A 43 21.53 1.44 11.01
C ALA A 43 22.91 2.04 11.39
N GLY A 44 23.13 3.32 11.12
CA GLY A 44 24.35 4.03 11.55
C GLY A 44 24.50 4.10 13.05
N MET A 45 23.40 4.31 13.79
CA MET A 45 23.40 4.29 15.25
C MET A 45 23.79 2.89 15.78
N ILE A 46 23.23 1.82 15.21
CA ILE A 46 23.59 0.44 15.58
C ILE A 46 25.08 0.19 15.34
N ALA A 47 25.60 0.63 14.18
CA ALA A 47 27.02 0.47 13.86
C ALA A 47 27.92 1.24 14.85
N ALA A 48 27.56 2.46 15.19
CA ALA A 48 28.30 3.27 16.17
C ALA A 48 28.29 2.60 17.58
N LEU A 49 27.14 2.09 18.02
CA LEU A 49 27.02 1.35 19.26
C LEU A 49 27.88 0.07 19.26
N LEU A 50 27.91 -0.65 18.13
CA LEU A 50 28.74 -1.84 17.98
C LEU A 50 30.22 -1.51 18.13
N VAL A 51 30.70 -0.50 17.40
CA VAL A 51 32.09 -0.05 17.45
C VAL A 51 32.46 0.41 18.87
N GLY A 52 31.60 1.20 19.52
CA GLY A 52 31.80 1.61 20.91
C GLY A 52 31.86 0.43 21.89
N SER A 53 31.00 -0.56 21.69
CA SER A 53 30.98 -1.78 22.55
C SER A 53 32.25 -2.62 22.39
N ILE A 54 32.78 -2.72 21.17
CA ILE A 54 34.04 -3.41 20.88
C ILE A 54 35.20 -2.66 21.56
N ASN A 55 35.28 -1.34 21.38
CA ASN A 55 36.39 -0.53 21.88
C ASN A 55 36.45 -0.49 23.41
N HIS A 56 35.31 -0.49 24.07
CA HIS A 56 35.20 -0.47 25.54
C HIS A 56 35.00 -1.83 26.18
N ASN A 57 34.99 -2.90 25.40
CA ASN A 57 34.71 -4.29 25.84
C ASN A 57 33.47 -4.40 26.77
N ASN A 58 32.40 -3.70 26.36
CA ASN A 58 31.20 -3.56 27.17
C ASN A 58 30.14 -4.58 26.76
N ASN A 59 29.92 -5.59 27.62
CA ASN A 59 28.94 -6.65 27.39
C ASN A 59 27.50 -6.11 27.25
N LEU A 60 27.15 -5.07 27.99
CA LEU A 60 25.81 -4.46 27.92
C LEU A 60 25.59 -3.76 26.60
N GLY A 61 26.65 -3.13 26.05
CA GLY A 61 26.62 -2.50 24.74
C GLY A 61 26.39 -3.50 23.61
N TYR A 62 27.00 -4.67 23.66
CA TYR A 62 26.75 -5.76 22.71
C TYR A 62 25.30 -6.22 22.76
N LEU A 63 24.76 -6.45 23.96
CA LEU A 63 23.38 -6.89 24.16
C LEU A 63 22.39 -5.87 23.54
N LEU A 64 22.60 -4.58 23.81
CA LEU A 64 21.78 -3.51 23.24
C LEU A 64 21.88 -3.47 21.71
N THR A 65 23.09 -3.58 21.17
CA THR A 65 23.33 -3.59 19.73
C THR A 65 22.60 -4.74 19.03
N PHE A 66 22.69 -5.95 19.58
CA PHE A 66 21.99 -7.11 19.01
C PHE A 66 20.47 -7.00 19.15
N LEU A 67 19.98 -6.42 20.26
CA LEU A 67 18.54 -6.16 20.43
C LEU A 67 18.03 -5.21 19.37
N LEU A 68 18.69 -4.07 19.14
CA LEU A 68 18.32 -3.09 18.12
C LEU A 68 18.47 -3.67 16.70
N GLY A 69 19.51 -4.47 16.46
CA GLY A 69 19.72 -5.16 15.19
C GLY A 69 18.61 -6.17 14.88
N SER A 70 18.20 -6.95 15.87
CA SER A 70 17.08 -7.89 15.73
C SER A 70 15.77 -7.16 15.41
N MET A 71 15.53 -6.00 16.05
CA MET A 71 14.35 -5.17 15.79
C MET A 71 14.34 -4.64 14.34
N LEU A 72 15.50 -4.25 13.80
CA LEU A 72 15.63 -3.87 12.40
C LEU A 72 15.26 -5.02 11.45
N LEU A 73 15.77 -6.22 11.70
CA LEU A 73 15.46 -7.41 10.90
C LEU A 73 13.97 -7.75 10.92
N VAL A 74 13.35 -7.70 12.11
CA VAL A 74 11.91 -7.90 12.27
C VAL A 74 11.12 -6.83 11.51
N ALA A 75 11.55 -5.58 11.56
CA ALA A 75 10.88 -4.49 10.83
C ALA A 75 10.90 -4.71 9.32
N VAL A 76 12.06 -5.07 8.74
CA VAL A 76 12.19 -5.35 7.30
C VAL A 76 11.30 -6.53 6.90
N ARG A 77 11.35 -7.64 7.67
CA ARG A 77 10.53 -8.83 7.42
C ARG A 77 9.04 -8.53 7.53
N SER A 78 8.61 -7.75 8.51
CA SER A 78 7.22 -7.33 8.68
C SER A 78 6.74 -6.48 7.51
N GLY A 79 7.54 -5.53 7.03
CA GLY A 79 7.21 -4.73 5.87
C GLY A 79 6.97 -5.57 4.61
N TRP A 80 7.82 -6.58 4.38
CA TRP A 80 7.64 -7.52 3.27
C TRP A 80 6.36 -8.35 3.41
N ARG A 81 6.12 -8.92 4.60
CA ARG A 81 4.93 -9.72 4.88
C ARG A 81 3.65 -8.89 4.79
N ASN A 82 3.73 -7.60 5.09
CA ASN A 82 2.58 -6.69 5.07
C ASN A 82 2.01 -6.45 3.66
N LEU A 83 2.83 -6.59 2.60
CA LEU A 83 2.40 -6.46 1.20
C LEU A 83 2.14 -7.81 0.52
N ARG A 84 2.49 -8.91 1.15
CA ARG A 84 2.35 -10.22 0.55
C ARG A 84 0.90 -10.72 0.65
N GLU A 85 0.44 -11.45 -0.40
CA GLU A 85 -0.84 -12.15 -0.40
C GLU A 85 -2.06 -11.22 -0.20
N ILE A 86 -2.00 -10.04 -0.81
CA ILE A 86 -3.16 -9.16 -0.91
C ILE A 86 -3.86 -9.46 -2.23
N THR A 87 -5.16 -9.75 -2.16
CA THR A 87 -6.03 -9.88 -3.34
C THR A 87 -6.78 -8.58 -3.53
N VAL A 88 -6.67 -8.02 -4.73
CA VAL A 88 -7.39 -6.81 -5.13
C VAL A 88 -8.44 -7.21 -6.15
N THR A 89 -9.69 -6.93 -5.88
CA THR A 89 -10.79 -7.08 -6.84
C THR A 89 -11.21 -5.70 -7.33
N GLY A 90 -11.23 -5.53 -8.64
CA GLY A 90 -11.57 -4.26 -9.28
C GLY A 90 -13.06 -4.00 -9.24
N GLY A 91 -13.42 -2.80 -8.82
CA GLY A 91 -14.76 -2.25 -8.92
C GLY A 91 -15.01 -1.54 -10.25
N ARG A 92 -16.27 -1.28 -10.54
CA ARG A 92 -16.69 -0.48 -11.69
C ARG A 92 -16.54 1.00 -11.35
N ALA A 93 -15.90 1.77 -12.22
CA ALA A 93 -16.00 3.20 -12.17
C ALA A 93 -17.35 3.65 -12.75
N ARG A 94 -17.96 4.65 -12.11
CA ARG A 94 -19.13 5.31 -12.71
C ARG A 94 -18.65 6.23 -13.84
N PRO A 95 -19.41 6.34 -14.95
CA PRO A 95 -19.12 7.31 -15.98
C PRO A 95 -19.01 8.72 -15.40
N VAL A 96 -18.01 9.48 -15.83
CA VAL A 96 -17.75 10.83 -15.35
C VAL A 96 -17.62 11.80 -16.51
N PHE A 97 -17.84 13.09 -16.27
CA PHE A 97 -17.63 14.14 -17.26
C PHE A 97 -16.15 14.56 -17.30
N ALA A 98 -15.69 14.96 -18.49
CA ALA A 98 -14.35 15.51 -18.65
C ALA A 98 -14.10 16.71 -17.71
N GLY A 99 -12.93 16.73 -17.08
CA GLY A 99 -12.54 17.71 -16.06
C GLY A 99 -12.94 17.32 -14.63
N ARG A 100 -13.59 16.18 -14.43
CA ARG A 100 -13.85 15.61 -13.10
C ARG A 100 -12.90 14.46 -12.78
N GLU A 101 -12.97 13.97 -11.55
CA GLU A 101 -12.21 12.80 -11.08
C GLU A 101 -13.03 11.53 -11.29
N ALA A 102 -12.44 10.56 -11.98
CA ALA A 102 -12.97 9.20 -12.06
C ALA A 102 -12.65 8.48 -10.76
N ARG A 103 -13.65 7.87 -10.13
CA ARG A 103 -13.52 7.18 -8.86
C ARG A 103 -13.69 5.68 -9.07
N PHE A 104 -12.68 4.95 -8.65
CA PHE A 104 -12.63 3.49 -8.76
C PHE A 104 -12.76 2.89 -7.37
N ASP A 105 -13.80 2.08 -7.16
CA ASP A 105 -13.97 1.33 -5.94
C ASP A 105 -13.19 0.01 -6.06
N LEU A 106 -12.15 -0.17 -5.26
CA LEU A 106 -11.36 -1.39 -5.18
C LEU A 106 -11.65 -2.11 -3.87
N HIS A 107 -11.83 -3.41 -3.96
CA HIS A 107 -11.96 -4.27 -2.79
C HIS A 107 -10.64 -5.00 -2.54
N LEU A 108 -10.09 -4.82 -1.35
CA LEU A 108 -8.87 -5.47 -0.92
C LEU A 108 -9.21 -6.52 0.11
N GLN A 109 -8.60 -7.69 -0.03
CA GLN A 109 -8.71 -8.80 0.91
C GLN A 109 -7.31 -9.34 1.22
N ALA A 110 -7.08 -9.74 2.47
CA ALA A 110 -5.88 -10.43 2.90
C ALA A 110 -6.23 -11.45 3.99
N GLU A 111 -5.47 -12.54 4.06
CA GLU A 111 -5.66 -13.57 5.10
C GLU A 111 -5.30 -13.08 6.50
N GLY A 112 -4.40 -12.10 6.61
CA GLY A 112 -3.95 -11.55 7.88
C GLY A 112 -4.09 -10.03 7.95
N ASP A 113 -3.94 -9.49 9.14
CA ASP A 113 -3.94 -8.05 9.36
C ASP A 113 -2.80 -7.37 8.59
N ARG A 114 -3.12 -6.26 7.92
CA ARG A 114 -2.18 -5.42 7.20
C ARG A 114 -2.40 -3.97 7.62
N TYR A 115 -1.30 -3.28 7.93
CA TYR A 115 -1.36 -1.93 8.47
C TYR A 115 -0.57 -0.95 7.61
N GLY A 116 -1.05 0.28 7.54
CA GLY A 116 -0.36 1.37 6.87
C GLY A 116 -0.10 1.08 5.38
N LEU A 117 -1.07 0.49 4.70
CA LEU A 117 -1.01 0.27 3.25
C LEU A 117 -1.34 1.57 2.53
N LEU A 118 -0.46 1.98 1.64
CA LEU A 118 -0.71 3.08 0.72
C LEU A 118 -0.97 2.52 -0.67
N LEU A 119 -2.07 2.99 -1.26
CA LEU A 119 -2.50 2.61 -2.61
C LEU A 119 -2.65 3.86 -3.45
N ALA A 120 -2.22 3.78 -4.70
CA ALA A 120 -2.41 4.86 -5.66
C ALA A 120 -2.54 4.32 -7.08
N LEU A 121 -3.47 4.88 -7.85
CA LEU A 121 -3.49 4.80 -9.31
C LEU A 121 -2.59 5.89 -9.91
N ASP A 122 -2.50 7.02 -9.21
CA ASP A 122 -1.59 8.11 -9.50
C ASP A 122 -0.63 8.27 -8.31
N PRO A 123 0.70 8.11 -8.48
CA PRO A 123 1.68 8.19 -7.40
C PRO A 123 1.58 9.43 -6.53
N ASP A 124 1.06 10.53 -7.07
CA ASP A 124 0.94 11.80 -6.36
C ASP A 124 -0.27 11.88 -5.41
N ARG A 125 -1.19 10.88 -5.49
CA ARG A 125 -2.43 10.85 -4.71
C ARG A 125 -2.62 9.53 -3.97
N PRO A 126 -1.78 9.23 -2.98
CA PRO A 126 -1.90 8.00 -2.21
C PRO A 126 -3.09 8.05 -1.24
N VAL A 127 -3.73 6.91 -1.11
CA VAL A 127 -4.77 6.65 -0.11
C VAL A 127 -4.24 5.63 0.88
N THR A 128 -4.32 5.93 2.17
CA THR A 128 -3.88 5.01 3.24
C THR A 128 -5.06 4.19 3.72
N THR A 129 -4.84 2.89 3.88
CA THR A 129 -5.84 1.96 4.41
C THR A 129 -5.20 0.87 5.25
N ASP A 130 -6.00 0.30 6.15
CA ASP A 130 -5.65 -0.89 6.92
C ASP A 130 -6.59 -2.03 6.55
N LEU A 131 -6.07 -3.25 6.49
CA LEU A 131 -6.85 -4.46 6.26
C LEU A 131 -6.87 -5.31 7.52
N ARG A 132 -8.04 -5.81 7.87
CA ARG A 132 -8.20 -6.81 8.92
C ARG A 132 -8.22 -8.21 8.33
N ALA A 133 -7.71 -9.17 9.08
CA ALA A 133 -7.71 -10.57 8.72
C ALA A 133 -9.12 -11.04 8.32
N ASN A 134 -9.22 -11.74 7.20
CA ASN A 134 -10.46 -12.26 6.64
C ASN A 134 -11.57 -11.20 6.43
N GLY A 135 -11.21 -9.92 6.49
CA GLY A 135 -12.10 -8.80 6.22
C GLY A 135 -11.81 -8.16 4.86
N GLY A 136 -12.86 -7.85 4.10
CA GLY A 136 -12.73 -7.03 2.89
C GLY A 136 -12.82 -5.54 3.23
N THR A 137 -11.91 -4.74 2.69
CA THR A 137 -11.96 -3.28 2.80
C THR A 137 -12.14 -2.68 1.42
N SER A 138 -13.12 -1.78 1.27
CA SER A 138 -13.31 -1.01 0.04
C SER A 138 -12.53 0.29 0.12
N VAL A 139 -11.74 0.55 -0.91
CA VAL A 139 -10.95 1.78 -1.04
C VAL A 139 -11.35 2.46 -2.33
N GLU A 140 -11.68 3.73 -2.23
CA GLU A 140 -12.00 4.58 -3.38
C GLU A 140 -10.73 5.31 -3.82
N LEU A 141 -10.30 5.06 -5.06
CA LEU A 141 -9.16 5.73 -5.67
C LEU A 141 -9.63 6.67 -6.76
N ALA A 142 -9.14 7.91 -6.72
CA ALA A 142 -9.47 8.94 -7.68
C ALA A 142 -8.37 9.07 -8.74
N LEU A 143 -8.79 9.18 -10.02
CA LEU A 143 -7.89 9.47 -11.13
C LEU A 143 -8.46 10.67 -11.93
N PRO A 144 -7.67 11.72 -12.23
CA PRO A 144 -8.16 12.88 -12.97
C PRO A 144 -8.51 12.51 -14.41
N ALA A 145 -9.74 12.80 -14.83
CA ALA A 145 -10.23 12.56 -16.18
C ALA A 145 -10.12 13.85 -17.01
N ALA A 146 -8.90 14.18 -17.46
CA ALA A 146 -8.63 15.42 -18.16
C ALA A 146 -9.26 15.52 -19.57
N ARG A 147 -9.44 14.39 -20.27
CA ARG A 147 -9.92 14.32 -21.66
C ARG A 147 -11.08 13.33 -21.77
N ARG A 148 -11.98 13.60 -22.74
CA ARG A 148 -13.05 12.68 -23.11
C ARG A 148 -12.49 11.38 -23.72
N GLY A 149 -13.19 10.28 -23.53
CA GLY A 149 -12.86 8.98 -24.09
C GLY A 149 -12.80 7.91 -23.02
N VAL A 150 -12.06 6.85 -23.29
CA VAL A 150 -11.89 5.75 -22.36
C VAL A 150 -10.65 6.03 -21.51
N LEU A 151 -10.87 6.27 -20.21
CA LEU A 151 -9.80 6.39 -19.23
C LEU A 151 -9.41 4.98 -18.74
N GLN A 152 -8.16 4.61 -18.92
CA GLN A 152 -7.63 3.32 -18.49
C GLN A 152 -6.57 3.53 -17.41
N ALA A 153 -6.76 2.88 -16.27
CA ALA A 153 -5.70 2.73 -15.29
C ALA A 153 -5.13 1.30 -15.38
N ARG A 154 -3.85 1.19 -15.70
CA ARG A 154 -3.17 -0.09 -15.95
C ARG A 154 -2.29 -0.54 -14.81
N THR A 155 -1.97 0.33 -13.89
CA THR A 155 -1.02 0.05 -12.83
C THR A 155 -1.56 0.57 -11.50
N LEU A 156 -1.63 -0.31 -10.52
CA LEU A 156 -1.89 0.05 -9.14
C LEU A 156 -0.57 -0.01 -8.38
N HIS A 157 -0.19 1.11 -7.77
CA HIS A 157 0.98 1.21 -6.92
C HIS A 157 0.58 0.92 -5.48
N LEU A 158 1.30 -0.01 -4.85
CA LEU A 158 1.13 -0.33 -3.44
C LEU A 158 2.47 -0.18 -2.73
N TRP A 159 2.45 0.45 -1.56
CA TRP A 159 3.62 0.51 -0.71
C TRP A 159 3.24 0.59 0.76
N THR A 160 4.18 0.25 1.60
CA THR A 160 4.06 0.36 3.05
C THR A 160 5.40 0.74 3.65
N SER A 161 5.36 1.51 4.73
CA SER A 161 6.51 1.80 5.59
C SER A 161 6.35 1.22 7.00
N PHE A 162 5.31 0.40 7.19
CA PHE A 162 5.06 -0.29 8.47
C PHE A 162 6.15 -1.35 8.76
N PRO A 163 6.54 -1.58 10.05
CA PRO A 163 5.98 -0.99 11.27
C PRO A 163 6.65 0.32 11.72
N LEU A 164 7.92 0.51 11.47
CA LEU A 164 8.73 1.58 12.09
C LEU A 164 9.14 2.69 11.12
N GLY A 165 8.74 2.61 9.86
CA GLY A 165 9.17 3.56 8.86
C GLY A 165 10.65 3.48 8.47
N LEU A 166 11.38 2.44 8.91
CA LEU A 166 12.80 2.26 8.65
C LEU A 166 13.09 1.86 7.20
N CYS A 167 12.14 1.15 6.57
CA CYS A 167 12.19 0.82 5.16
C CYS A 167 10.81 0.98 4.52
N THR A 168 10.81 1.34 3.23
CA THR A 168 9.60 1.34 2.41
C THR A 168 9.67 0.15 1.46
N VAL A 169 8.66 -0.70 1.52
CA VAL A 169 8.48 -1.79 0.56
C VAL A 169 7.47 -1.34 -0.48
N ARG A 170 7.80 -1.43 -1.76
CA ARG A 170 6.94 -1.03 -2.88
C ARG A 170 6.72 -2.20 -3.81
N THR A 171 5.53 -2.28 -4.36
CA THR A 171 5.18 -3.20 -5.45
C THR A 171 4.19 -2.54 -6.39
N THR A 172 4.09 -3.07 -7.60
CA THR A 172 3.15 -2.61 -8.62
C THR A 172 2.33 -3.79 -9.08
N LEU A 173 1.02 -3.61 -9.16
CA LEU A 173 0.08 -4.61 -9.63
C LEU A 173 -0.47 -4.16 -10.98
N PRO A 174 -0.36 -4.95 -12.06
CA PRO A 174 -1.04 -4.67 -13.31
C PRO A 174 -2.55 -4.87 -13.08
N VAL A 175 -3.33 -3.83 -13.35
CA VAL A 175 -4.79 -3.82 -13.24
C VAL A 175 -5.39 -3.31 -14.54
N GLU A 176 -6.59 -3.73 -14.86
CA GLU A 176 -7.33 -3.21 -16.01
C GLU A 176 -8.61 -2.53 -15.51
N LEU A 177 -8.49 -1.26 -15.16
CA LEU A 177 -9.61 -0.45 -14.73
C LEU A 177 -9.99 0.51 -15.86
N VAL A 178 -11.26 0.48 -16.25
CA VAL A 178 -11.78 1.27 -17.36
C VAL A 178 -12.90 2.16 -16.87
N CYS A 179 -12.84 3.45 -17.23
CA CYS A 179 -13.90 4.42 -16.98
C CYS A 179 -14.25 5.16 -18.27
N LEU A 180 -15.54 5.31 -18.56
CA LEU A 180 -16.01 6.12 -19.66
C LEU A 180 -16.11 7.58 -19.23
N VAL A 181 -15.38 8.45 -19.93
CA VAL A 181 -15.41 9.91 -19.71
C VAL A 181 -16.23 10.56 -20.82
N ASP A 182 -17.38 11.10 -20.43
CA ASP A 182 -18.30 11.73 -21.35
C ASP A 182 -18.07 13.24 -21.48
N ARG A 183 -18.67 13.83 -22.50
CA ARG A 183 -18.61 15.28 -22.75
C ARG A 183 -19.48 15.99 -21.72
N LYS A 184 -18.98 17.05 -21.10
CA LYS A 184 -19.81 17.93 -20.30
C LYS A 184 -20.90 18.52 -21.23
N SER A 185 -22.15 18.13 -21.04
CA SER A 185 -23.25 18.82 -21.67
C SER A 185 -23.32 20.23 -21.09
N VAL A 186 -22.99 21.23 -21.87
CA VAL A 186 -23.29 22.62 -21.55
C VAL A 186 -24.80 22.76 -21.80
N VAL A 187 -25.59 22.77 -20.73
CA VAL A 187 -26.97 23.29 -20.75
C VAL A 187 -26.91 24.76 -20.39
#